data_5e4774f0cc615e06430dfde37f1ef608
#
_entry.id   5e4774f0cc615e06430dfde37f1ef608
#
_cell.length_a   1.000
_cell.length_b   1.000
_cell.length_c   1.000
_cell.angle_alpha   90.00
_cell.angle_beta   90.00
_cell.angle_gamma   90.00
#
_symmetry.space_group_name_H-M   'P 1'
#
loop_
_entity.id
_entity.type
_entity.pdbx_description
1 polymer ?
#
loop_
_entity_poly.entity_id
_entity_poly.type
_entity_poly.pdbx_seq_one_letter_code
_entity_poly.pdbx_strand_id
1 'polypeptide(L)' 'MDAPGITKQKIRKIGMDSSDTAQLFFDNVRVPQRHLIGQEGQGFTYQMLQFQEERLWGAANSLKGMETAVRDTIEYT' A
#
# COMPACT_ATOMS: atom_id res chain seq x y z
N MET A 1 9.77 8.52 9.54
CA MET A 1 10.49 7.24 9.30
C MET A 1 11.96 7.25 9.71
N ASP A 2 12.49 8.37 10.15
CA ASP A 2 13.90 8.50 10.55
C ASP A 2 14.09 8.59 12.07
N ALA A 3 13.03 8.26 12.83
CA ALA A 3 13.12 8.20 14.28
C ALA A 3 14.03 7.06 14.73
N PRO A 4 14.79 7.24 15.84
CA PRO A 4 15.60 6.16 16.38
C PRO A 4 14.77 4.92 16.74
N GLY A 5 15.30 3.73 16.45
CA GLY A 5 14.63 2.45 16.71
C GLY A 5 13.81 1.91 15.53
N ILE A 6 13.76 2.61 14.40
CA ILE A 6 13.11 2.12 13.19
C ILE A 6 14.16 1.52 12.26
N THR A 7 13.98 0.24 11.91
CA THR A 7 14.79 -0.44 10.90
C THR A 7 13.93 -0.74 9.68
N LYS A 8 14.46 -0.46 8.50
CA LYS A 8 13.76 -0.66 7.21
C LYS A 8 14.52 -1.67 6.37
N GLN A 9 13.82 -2.64 5.84
CA GLN A 9 14.39 -3.61 4.91
C GLN A 9 13.57 -3.59 3.62
N LYS A 10 14.19 -3.18 2.51
CA LYS A 10 13.53 -3.10 1.21
C LYS A 10 13.13 -4.50 0.74
N ILE A 11 11.92 -4.62 0.22
CA ILE A 11 11.40 -5.84 -0.38
C ILE A 11 11.49 -5.72 -1.90
N ARG A 12 12.10 -6.70 -2.55
CA ARG A 12 12.06 -6.84 -4.01
C ARG A 12 10.72 -7.40 -4.42
N LYS A 13 10.14 -6.84 -5.47
CA LYS A 13 8.83 -7.24 -5.97
C LYS A 13 8.79 -7.23 -7.50
N ILE A 14 7.81 -7.91 -8.07
CA ILE A 14 7.53 -7.91 -9.50
C ILE A 14 6.52 -6.80 -9.79
N GLY A 15 6.93 -5.85 -10.64
CA GLY A 15 6.09 -4.71 -11.02
C GLY A 15 6.13 -3.56 -10.02
N MET A 16 5.60 -2.42 -10.45
CA MET A 16 5.56 -1.17 -9.69
C MET A 16 6.92 -0.78 -9.08
N ASP A 17 7.98 -0.85 -9.87
CA ASP A 17 9.37 -0.67 -9.40
C ASP A 17 9.64 0.73 -8.83
N SER A 18 8.85 1.72 -9.23
CA SER A 18 8.92 3.08 -8.69
C SER A 18 8.23 3.25 -7.32
N SER A 19 7.53 2.23 -6.84
CA SER A 19 6.91 2.21 -5.52
C SER A 19 7.77 1.42 -4.55
N ASP A 20 8.13 2.02 -3.43
CA ASP A 20 8.92 1.36 -2.39
C ASP A 20 8.03 0.53 -1.47
N THR A 21 8.38 -0.73 -1.33
CA THR A 21 7.78 -1.63 -0.34
C THR A 21 8.88 -2.12 0.58
N ALA A 22 8.65 -2.08 1.87
CA ALA A 22 9.66 -2.46 2.87
C ALA A 22 9.03 -3.16 4.05
N GLN A 23 9.83 -4.01 4.68
CA GLN A 23 9.55 -4.51 6.01
C GLN A 23 10.10 -3.52 7.04
N LEU A 24 9.28 -3.20 8.03
CA LEU A 24 9.62 -2.23 9.05
C LEU A 24 9.70 -2.92 10.42
N PHE A 25 10.73 -2.58 11.18
CA PHE A 25 10.90 -3.04 12.53
C PHE A 25 10.94 -1.84 13.46
N PHE A 26 10.18 -1.90 14.56
CA PHE A 26 10.09 -0.84 15.56
C PHE A 26 10.58 -1.39 16.89
N ASP A 27 11.63 -0.80 17.41
CA ASP A 27 12.20 -1.16 18.71
C ASP A 27 12.29 0.07 19.61
N ASN A 28 11.43 0.14 20.62
CA ASN A 28 11.37 1.25 21.57
C ASN A 28 11.33 2.64 20.91
N VAL A 29 10.56 2.77 19.84
CA VAL A 29 10.45 4.03 19.12
C VAL A 29 9.58 4.99 19.91
N ARG A 30 10.11 6.17 20.22
CA ARG A 30 9.39 7.25 20.88
C ARG A 30 8.92 8.27 19.86
N VAL A 31 7.64 8.59 19.89
CA VAL A 31 7.02 9.63 19.05
C VAL A 31 6.19 10.56 19.92
N PRO A 32 6.10 11.84 19.56
CA PRO A 32 5.22 12.77 20.27
C PRO A 32 3.77 12.33 20.21
N GLN A 33 3.01 12.49 21.29
CA GLN A 33 1.61 12.08 21.36
C GLN A 33 0.74 12.79 20.32
N ARG A 34 1.11 14.01 19.90
CA ARG A 34 0.42 14.73 18.82
C ARG A 34 0.46 14.01 17.46
N HIS A 35 1.31 13.00 17.31
CA HIS A 35 1.37 12.18 16.11
C HIS A 35 0.39 11.00 16.12
N LEU A 36 -0.39 10.85 17.18
CA LEU A 36 -1.45 9.84 17.24
C LEU A 36 -2.56 10.19 16.24
N ILE A 37 -2.86 9.23 15.36
CA ILE A 37 -3.95 9.33 14.39
C ILE A 37 -5.10 8.45 14.89
N GLY A 38 -6.24 9.07 15.19
CA GLY A 38 -7.39 8.36 15.71
C GLY A 38 -7.22 7.93 17.17
N GLN A 39 -7.63 6.72 17.48
CA GLN A 39 -7.63 6.18 18.84
C GLN A 39 -6.65 5.01 18.96
N GLU A 40 -6.03 4.89 20.13
CA GLU A 40 -5.18 3.74 20.44
C GLU A 40 -5.96 2.43 20.35
N GLY A 41 -5.30 1.39 19.84
CA GLY A 41 -5.89 0.06 19.69
C GLY A 41 -6.84 -0.10 18.50
N GLN A 42 -7.12 0.95 17.74
CA GLN A 42 -8.06 0.92 16.59
C GLN A 42 -7.37 0.83 15.22
N GLY A 43 -6.05 0.68 15.18
CA GLY A 43 -5.29 0.67 13.92
C GLY A 43 -5.77 -0.39 12.93
N PHE A 44 -6.09 -1.59 13.38
CA PHE A 44 -6.61 -2.65 12.52
C PHE A 44 -7.99 -2.28 11.93
N THR A 45 -8.86 -1.68 12.72
CA THR A 45 -10.17 -1.21 12.26
C THR A 45 -10.03 -0.16 11.16
N TYR A 46 -9.12 0.80 11.34
CA TYR A 46 -8.83 1.81 10.31
C TYR A 46 -8.27 1.21 9.02
N GLN A 47 -7.42 0.19 9.15
CA GLN A 47 -6.92 -0.59 8.01
C GLN A 47 -8.05 -1.27 7.25
N MET A 48 -9.00 -1.87 7.93
CA MET A 48 -10.15 -2.53 7.29
C MET A 48 -11.00 -1.54 6.49
N LEU A 49 -11.22 -0.34 7.02
CA LEU A 49 -11.95 0.71 6.31
C LEU A 49 -11.19 1.16 5.06
N GLN A 50 -9.88 1.36 5.16
CA GLN A 50 -9.04 1.72 4.02
C GLN A 50 -9.07 0.66 2.92
N PHE A 51 -9.01 -0.61 3.28
CA PHE A 51 -9.00 -1.71 2.31
C PHE A 51 -10.26 -1.77 1.45
N GLN A 52 -11.40 -1.32 1.95
CA GLN A 52 -12.62 -1.24 1.15
C GLN A 52 -12.45 -0.27 -0.03
N GLU A 53 -11.95 0.92 0.23
CA GLU A 53 -11.69 1.93 -0.79
C GLU A 53 -10.57 1.48 -1.74
N GLU A 54 -9.51 0.93 -1.21
CA GLU A 54 -8.35 0.47 -1.97
C GLU A 54 -8.71 -0.67 -2.94
N ARG A 55 -9.55 -1.60 -2.52
CA ARG A 55 -10.03 -2.68 -3.38
C ARG A 55 -10.94 -2.17 -4.49
N LEU A 56 -11.81 -1.22 -4.18
CA LEU A 56 -12.66 -0.58 -5.18
C LEU A 56 -11.83 0.19 -6.20
N TRP A 57 -10.82 0.92 -5.73
CA TRP A 57 -9.85 1.61 -6.59
C TRP A 57 -9.11 0.62 -7.50
N GLY A 58 -8.64 -0.50 -6.96
CA GLY A 58 -7.95 -1.54 -7.72
C GLY A 58 -8.83 -2.12 -8.83
N ALA A 59 -10.09 -2.42 -8.52
CA ALA A 59 -11.05 -2.91 -9.49
C ALA A 59 -11.29 -1.89 -10.61
N ALA A 60 -11.54 -0.64 -10.27
CA ALA A 60 -11.76 0.44 -11.23
C ALA A 60 -10.53 0.70 -12.12
N ASN A 61 -9.34 0.69 -11.52
CA ASN A 61 -8.09 0.92 -12.22
C ASN A 61 -7.75 -0.18 -13.25
N SER A 62 -8.25 -1.40 -13.01
CA SER A 62 -7.97 -2.54 -13.89
C SER A 62 -8.81 -2.55 -15.16
N LEU A 63 -9.94 -1.85 -15.19
CA LEU A 63 -10.91 -1.91 -16.30
C LEU A 63 -10.29 -1.50 -17.64
N LYS A 64 -9.58 -0.39 -17.68
CA LYS A 64 -8.98 0.10 -18.94
C LYS A 64 -7.86 -0.82 -19.44
N GLY A 65 -7.09 -1.40 -18.55
CA GLY A 65 -6.07 -2.38 -18.93
C GLY A 65 -6.67 -3.64 -19.56
N MET A 66 -7.76 -4.15 -18.98
CA MET A 66 -8.48 -5.30 -19.53
C MET A 66 -9.10 -5.00 -20.90
N GLU A 67 -9.76 -3.86 -21.04
CA GLU A 67 -10.33 -3.41 -22.31
C GLU A 67 -9.26 -3.32 -23.41
N THR A 68 -8.12 -2.71 -23.08
CA THR A 68 -7.00 -2.59 -24.00
C THR A 68 -6.44 -3.95 -24.40
N ALA A 69 -6.24 -4.84 -23.44
CA ALA A 69 -5.73 -6.18 -23.71
C ALA A 69 -6.66 -6.97 -24.65
N VAL A 70 -7.97 -6.89 -24.44
CA VAL A 70 -8.96 -7.54 -25.32
C VAL A 70 -8.91 -6.96 -26.74
N ARG A 71 -8.93 -5.63 -26.85
CA ARG A 71 -8.87 -4.95 -28.17
C ARG A 71 -7.59 -5.32 -28.93
N ASP A 72 -6.44 -5.20 -28.27
CA ASP A 72 -5.15 -5.47 -28.91
C ASP A 72 -5.02 -6.94 -29.33
N THR A 73 -5.61 -7.86 -28.56
CA THR A 73 -5.67 -9.27 -28.94
C THR A 73 -6.51 -9.50 -30.18
N ILE A 74 -7.67 -8.86 -30.27
CA ILE A 74 -8.54 -8.94 -31.45
C ILE A 74 -7.84 -8.40 -32.70
N GLU A 75 -7.17 -7.26 -32.58
CA GLU A 75 -6.43 -6.64 -33.69
C GLU A 75 -5.24 -7.52 -34.14
N TYR A 76 -4.58 -8.20 -33.21
CA TYR A 76 -3.45 -9.07 -33.52
C TYR A 76 -3.88 -10.36 -34.23
N THR A 77 -4.99 -10.92 -33.86
CA THR A 77 -5.52 -12.16 -34.46
C THR A 77 -6.38 -11.89 -35.69
#